data_fb31b0dcba29329a3c3d0ccff809da83
#
_entry.id   fb31b0dcba29329a3c3d0ccff809da83
#
_cell.length_a   1.000
_cell.length_b   1.000
_cell.length_c   1.000
_cell.angle_alpha   90.00
_cell.angle_beta   90.00
_cell.angle_gamma   90.00
#
_symmetry.space_group_name_H-M   'P 1'
#
loop_
_entity.id
_entity.type
_entity.pdbx_description
1 polymer ?
#
loop_
_entity_poly.entity_id
_entity_poly.type
_entity_poly.pdbx_seq_one_letter_code
_entity_poly.pdbx_strand_id
1 'polypeptide(L)'
;VESILRLKRYRFRQEDLINLLRTGLYTDLSQADIDAFEQYLRYLGINGLPAFQQTFTKSHHGKFDLERLNAIRLRVLAPLETLFASRKQKTENLLQKWNTFLKNAALSKQVQELTATMETLEQERQAEVWKAFCHVLEQFATVFAGSQVSLEDFLALLHSGMSLSQYRTIPATVD
;
A
#
# COMPACT_ATOMS: atom_id res chain seq x y z
N VAL A 1 0.45 -5.00 -1.28
CA VAL A 1 0.30 -5.06 -2.74
C VAL A 1 -1.18 -5.04 -3.11
N GLU A 2 -1.98 -6.00 -2.63
CA GLU A 2 -3.39 -6.13 -2.98
C GLU A 2 -4.21 -4.84 -2.75
N SER A 3 -4.10 -4.21 -1.59
CA SER A 3 -4.83 -2.99 -1.27
C SER A 3 -4.54 -1.86 -2.27
N ILE A 4 -3.29 -1.73 -2.73
CA ILE A 4 -2.88 -0.72 -3.71
C ILE A 4 -3.42 -1.09 -5.10
N LEU A 5 -3.39 -2.37 -5.47
CA LEU A 5 -3.98 -2.85 -6.72
C LEU A 5 -5.49 -2.57 -6.76
N ARG A 6 -6.20 -2.84 -5.67
CA ARG A 6 -7.64 -2.55 -5.54
C ARG A 6 -7.93 -1.06 -5.64
N LEU A 7 -7.15 -0.20 -4.96
CA LEU A 7 -7.26 1.26 -5.08
C LEU A 7 -7.12 1.72 -6.53
N LYS A 8 -6.15 1.18 -7.27
CA LYS A 8 -5.96 1.51 -8.70
C LYS A 8 -7.13 1.02 -9.54
N ARG A 9 -7.48 -0.26 -9.41
CA ARG A 9 -8.52 -0.93 -10.22
C ARG A 9 -9.91 -0.34 -9.99
N TYR A 10 -10.27 -0.08 -8.74
CA TYR A 10 -11.59 0.41 -8.36
C TYR A 10 -11.66 1.93 -8.15
N ARG A 11 -10.69 2.67 -8.71
CA ARG A 11 -10.68 4.14 -8.77
C ARG A 11 -10.83 4.81 -7.41
N PHE A 12 -10.06 4.38 -6.43
CA PHE A 12 -10.05 4.95 -5.08
C PHE A 12 -11.40 4.83 -4.35
N ARG A 13 -11.95 3.65 -4.27
CA ARG A 13 -13.07 3.41 -3.36
C ARG A 13 -12.64 3.67 -1.93
N GLN A 14 -13.54 4.29 -1.17
CA GLN A 14 -13.34 4.55 0.25
C GLN A 14 -12.90 3.30 1.04
N GLU A 15 -13.58 2.18 0.82
CA GLU A 15 -13.27 0.90 1.49
C GLU A 15 -11.85 0.43 1.21
N ASP A 16 -11.39 0.52 -0.04
CA ASP A 16 -10.05 0.09 -0.43
C ASP A 16 -8.97 1.01 0.17
N LEU A 17 -9.26 2.30 0.32
CA LEU A 17 -8.38 3.25 0.99
C LEU A 17 -8.26 2.94 2.49
N ILE A 18 -9.36 2.71 3.17
CA ILE A 18 -9.37 2.35 4.60
C ILE A 18 -8.67 1.01 4.81
N ASN A 19 -8.88 0.03 3.94
CA ASN A 19 -8.17 -1.24 3.98
C ASN A 19 -6.65 -1.05 3.83
N LEU A 20 -6.20 -0.13 2.95
CA LEU A 20 -4.79 0.21 2.85
C LEU A 20 -4.25 0.81 4.16
N LEU A 21 -4.96 1.74 4.78
CA LEU A 21 -4.53 2.36 6.04
C LEU A 21 -4.44 1.34 7.17
N ARG A 22 -5.38 0.40 7.23
CA ARG A 22 -5.41 -0.68 8.24
C ARG A 22 -4.33 -1.74 8.05
N THR A 23 -3.58 -1.72 6.94
CA THR A 23 -2.41 -2.61 6.78
C THR A 23 -1.24 -2.21 7.68
N GLY A 24 -1.30 -1.06 8.35
CA GLY A 24 -0.20 -0.53 9.13
C GLY A 24 0.95 0.04 8.29
N LEU A 25 0.79 0.20 6.97
CA LEU A 25 1.79 0.77 6.08
C LEU A 25 2.13 2.24 6.41
N TYR A 26 1.23 2.93 7.06
CA TYR A 26 1.37 4.32 7.52
C TYR A 26 1.58 4.33 9.03
N THR A 27 2.82 4.07 9.47
CA THR A 27 3.19 3.93 10.89
C THR A 27 3.02 5.20 11.72
N ASP A 28 2.96 6.34 11.06
CA ASP A 28 2.75 7.67 11.65
C ASP A 28 1.26 8.00 11.88
N LEU A 29 0.35 7.15 11.42
CA LEU A 29 -1.07 7.28 11.69
C LEU A 29 -1.49 6.31 12.81
N SER A 30 -2.06 6.86 13.87
CA SER A 30 -2.65 6.04 14.93
C SER A 30 -3.96 5.38 14.48
N GLN A 31 -4.38 4.32 15.17
CA GLN A 31 -5.70 3.71 14.92
C GLN A 31 -6.82 4.74 15.07
N ALA A 32 -6.71 5.66 16.04
CA ALA A 32 -7.69 6.73 16.25
C ALA A 32 -7.72 7.74 15.07
N ASP A 33 -6.58 7.96 14.37
CA ASP A 33 -6.54 8.76 13.15
C ASP A 33 -7.29 8.07 12.02
N ILE A 34 -7.06 6.77 11.84
CA ILE A 34 -7.69 5.97 10.79
C ILE A 34 -9.21 5.90 11.03
N ASP A 35 -9.63 5.67 12.26
CA ASP A 35 -11.05 5.60 12.61
C ASP A 35 -11.78 6.94 12.44
N ALA A 36 -11.15 8.06 12.84
CA ALA A 36 -11.67 9.39 12.63
C ALA A 36 -11.80 9.74 11.13
N PHE A 37 -10.77 9.35 10.36
CA PHE A 37 -10.76 9.55 8.91
C PHE A 37 -11.86 8.72 8.23
N GLU A 38 -11.99 7.43 8.57
CA GLU A 38 -13.05 6.57 8.07
C GLU A 38 -14.44 7.10 8.41
N GLN A 39 -14.67 7.53 9.66
CA GLN A 39 -15.94 8.09 10.09
C GLN A 39 -16.31 9.33 9.26
N TYR A 40 -15.35 10.22 9.01
CA TYR A 40 -15.56 11.41 8.20
C TYR A 40 -15.92 11.06 6.75
N LEU A 41 -15.16 10.17 6.13
CA LEU A 41 -15.40 9.75 4.76
C LEU A 41 -16.78 9.11 4.58
N ARG A 42 -17.17 8.22 5.52
CA ARG A 42 -18.49 7.57 5.52
C ARG A 42 -19.62 8.57 5.71
N TYR A 43 -19.44 9.49 6.65
CA TYR A 43 -20.47 10.47 6.98
C TYR A 43 -20.80 11.41 5.80
N LEU A 44 -19.78 11.80 5.03
CA LEU A 44 -19.96 12.69 3.87
C LEU A 44 -20.07 11.94 2.53
N GLY A 45 -19.99 10.61 2.52
CA GLY A 45 -20.03 9.81 1.30
C GLY A 45 -18.87 10.10 0.35
N ILE A 46 -17.69 10.47 0.89
CA ILE A 46 -16.51 10.79 0.09
C ILE A 46 -15.98 9.51 -0.56
N ASN A 47 -15.96 9.50 -1.89
CA ASN A 47 -15.54 8.33 -2.67
C ASN A 47 -14.88 8.75 -3.98
N GLY A 48 -13.85 8.03 -4.41
CA GLY A 48 -13.12 8.28 -5.65
C GLY A 48 -12.06 9.37 -5.54
N LEU A 49 -10.98 9.23 -6.32
CA LEU A 49 -9.81 10.11 -6.27
C LEU A 49 -10.13 11.60 -6.34
N PRO A 50 -11.02 12.08 -7.25
CA PRO A 50 -11.33 13.51 -7.31
C PRO A 50 -11.90 14.08 -6.01
N ALA A 51 -12.69 13.29 -5.27
CA ALA A 51 -13.26 13.73 -3.99
C ALA A 51 -12.19 13.75 -2.88
N PHE A 52 -11.24 12.80 -2.90
CA PHE A 52 -10.11 12.79 -1.97
C PHE A 52 -9.10 13.90 -2.24
N GLN A 53 -8.99 14.39 -3.47
CA GLN A 53 -8.11 15.51 -3.83
C GLN A 53 -8.63 16.86 -3.31
N GLN A 54 -9.92 16.99 -3.08
CA GLN A 54 -10.51 18.22 -2.54
C GLN A 54 -10.19 18.38 -1.06
N THR A 55 -9.94 19.63 -0.65
CA THR A 55 -9.81 19.96 0.77
C THR A 55 -11.13 19.71 1.49
N PHE A 56 -11.07 19.06 2.62
CA PHE A 56 -12.24 18.82 3.46
C PHE A 56 -12.64 20.12 4.16
N THR A 57 -13.88 20.58 3.95
CA THR A 57 -14.37 21.88 4.46
C THR A 57 -15.59 21.77 5.35
N LYS A 58 -16.24 20.60 5.42
CA LYS A 58 -17.48 20.41 6.17
C LYS A 58 -17.20 19.86 7.58
N SER A 59 -17.14 20.72 8.59
CA SER A 59 -16.91 20.33 9.99
C SER A 59 -18.13 19.72 10.68
N HIS A 60 -19.32 19.86 10.10
CA HIS A 60 -20.60 19.45 10.69
C HIS A 60 -20.77 19.93 12.14
N HIS A 61 -20.89 21.24 12.30
CA HIS A 61 -21.04 21.91 13.59
C HIS A 61 -19.91 21.64 14.59
N GLY A 62 -18.68 21.51 14.09
CA GLY A 62 -17.49 21.26 14.92
C GLY A 62 -17.29 19.79 15.33
N LYS A 63 -18.12 18.87 14.83
CA LYS A 63 -17.98 17.44 15.11
C LYS A 63 -16.65 16.85 14.61
N PHE A 64 -16.14 17.38 13.48
CA PHE A 64 -14.94 16.88 12.83
C PHE A 64 -13.82 17.90 12.87
N ASP A 65 -12.64 17.45 13.29
CA ASP A 65 -11.39 18.21 13.24
C ASP A 65 -10.86 18.22 11.80
N LEU A 66 -11.15 19.28 11.06
CA LEU A 66 -10.79 19.41 9.66
C LEU A 66 -9.28 19.57 9.44
N GLU A 67 -8.56 20.18 10.37
CA GLU A 67 -7.12 20.36 10.27
C GLU A 67 -6.44 18.98 10.30
N ARG A 68 -6.76 18.20 11.33
CA ARG A 68 -6.27 16.82 11.47
C ARG A 68 -6.65 15.94 10.27
N LEU A 69 -7.90 15.99 9.82
CA LEU A 69 -8.38 15.18 8.71
C LEU A 69 -7.72 15.54 7.37
N ASN A 70 -7.47 16.83 7.12
CA ASN A 70 -6.75 17.27 5.93
C ASN A 70 -5.26 16.93 6.00
N ALA A 71 -4.64 16.95 7.18
CA ALA A 71 -3.27 16.46 7.36
C ALA A 71 -3.16 14.98 7.01
N ILE A 72 -4.08 14.13 7.51
CA ILE A 72 -4.14 12.71 7.18
C ILE A 72 -4.35 12.53 5.67
N ARG A 73 -5.31 13.25 5.08
CA ARG A 73 -5.59 13.21 3.64
C ARG A 73 -4.34 13.48 2.81
N LEU A 74 -3.63 14.56 3.09
CA LEU A 74 -2.40 14.91 2.36
C LEU A 74 -1.29 13.88 2.55
N ARG A 75 -1.11 13.40 3.80
CA ARG A 75 -0.12 12.37 4.13
C ARG A 75 -0.34 11.09 3.33
N VAL A 76 -1.60 10.71 3.13
CA VAL A 76 -1.98 9.47 2.44
C VAL A 76 -1.96 9.65 0.92
N LEU A 77 -2.50 10.77 0.40
CA LEU A 77 -2.66 10.97 -1.03
C LEU A 77 -1.35 11.25 -1.77
N ALA A 78 -0.47 12.06 -1.22
CA ALA A 78 0.72 12.50 -1.94
C ALA A 78 1.59 11.35 -2.48
N PRO A 79 1.91 10.29 -1.70
CA PRO A 79 2.64 9.13 -2.21
C PRO A 79 1.87 8.34 -3.26
N LEU A 80 0.54 8.20 -3.07
CA LEU A 80 -0.31 7.45 -3.98
C LEU A 80 -0.50 8.17 -5.31
N GLU A 81 -0.67 9.49 -5.30
CA GLU A 81 -0.75 10.30 -6.53
C GLU A 81 0.50 10.18 -7.38
N THR A 82 1.67 10.26 -6.75
CA THR A 82 2.95 10.08 -7.43
C THR A 82 3.06 8.71 -8.07
N LEU A 83 2.64 7.66 -7.35
CA LEU A 83 2.65 6.29 -7.85
C LEU A 83 1.65 6.11 -9.01
N PHE A 84 0.48 6.74 -8.95
CA PHE A 84 -0.62 6.55 -9.90
C PHE A 84 -0.61 7.49 -11.09
N ALA A 85 0.29 8.46 -11.14
CA ALA A 85 0.32 9.54 -12.13
C ALA A 85 0.45 9.08 -13.59
N SER A 86 1.06 7.91 -13.84
CA SER A 86 1.32 7.43 -15.20
C SER A 86 0.45 6.25 -15.58
N ARG A 87 -0.07 6.22 -16.81
CA ARG A 87 -0.81 5.06 -17.34
C ARG A 87 0.14 3.91 -17.68
N LYS A 88 1.16 4.20 -18.49
CA LYS A 88 2.25 3.27 -18.82
C LYS A 88 3.57 4.00 -18.71
N GLN A 89 4.62 3.32 -18.31
CA GLN A 89 5.96 3.87 -18.17
C GLN A 89 7.00 2.76 -18.28
N LYS A 90 8.26 3.13 -18.52
CA LYS A 90 9.36 2.17 -18.54
C LYS A 90 9.44 1.44 -17.19
N THR A 91 9.76 0.16 -17.24
CA THR A 91 9.87 -0.70 -16.05
C THR A 91 10.77 -0.10 -14.98
N GLU A 92 11.91 0.46 -15.37
CA GLU A 92 12.88 1.07 -14.46
C GLU A 92 12.26 2.25 -13.68
N ASN A 93 11.53 3.12 -14.39
CA ASN A 93 10.85 4.28 -13.79
C ASN A 93 9.74 3.83 -12.84
N LEU A 94 9.01 2.79 -13.20
CA LEU A 94 7.95 2.22 -12.36
C LEU A 94 8.53 1.63 -11.08
N LEU A 95 9.61 0.85 -11.17
CA LEU A 95 10.30 0.29 -10.00
C LEU A 95 10.89 1.37 -9.10
N GLN A 96 11.43 2.45 -9.69
CA GLN A 96 11.91 3.59 -8.91
C GLN A 96 10.80 4.29 -8.13
N LYS A 97 9.63 4.52 -8.76
CA LYS A 97 8.44 5.09 -8.10
C LYS A 97 7.91 4.17 -7.01
N TRP A 98 7.88 2.86 -7.28
CA TRP A 98 7.47 1.86 -6.30
C TRP A 98 8.39 1.86 -5.08
N ASN A 99 9.71 1.87 -5.28
CA ASN A 99 10.68 1.94 -4.19
C ASN A 99 10.56 3.26 -3.40
N THR A 100 10.31 4.38 -4.08
CA THR A 100 10.06 5.67 -3.42
C THR A 100 8.79 5.61 -2.57
N PHE A 101 7.72 5.01 -3.09
CA PHE A 101 6.48 4.81 -2.34
C PHE A 101 6.71 3.95 -1.09
N LEU A 102 7.42 2.83 -1.19
CA LEU A 102 7.74 1.95 -0.06
C LEU A 102 8.59 2.66 1.01
N LYS A 103 9.55 3.50 0.58
CA LYS A 103 10.35 4.32 1.50
C LYS A 103 9.50 5.36 2.23
N ASN A 104 8.63 6.06 1.51
CA ASN A 104 7.74 7.08 2.09
C ASN A 104 6.73 6.47 3.06
N ALA A 105 6.33 5.22 2.84
CA ALA A 105 5.49 4.44 3.75
C ALA A 105 6.26 3.82 4.93
N ALA A 106 7.58 4.05 5.01
CA ALA A 106 8.47 3.50 6.04
C ALA A 106 8.40 1.96 6.20
N LEU A 107 8.05 1.24 5.12
CA LEU A 107 7.78 -0.19 5.16
C LEU A 107 8.95 -1.02 5.71
N SER A 108 10.18 -0.68 5.32
CA SER A 108 11.38 -1.40 5.81
C SER A 108 11.57 -1.25 7.32
N LYS A 109 11.33 -0.05 7.85
CA LYS A 109 11.41 0.22 9.29
C LYS A 109 10.31 -0.54 10.04
N GLN A 110 9.10 -0.52 9.53
CA GLN A 110 7.97 -1.23 10.11
C GLN A 110 8.17 -2.74 10.14
N VAL A 111 8.65 -3.33 9.06
CA VAL A 111 8.98 -4.77 9.02
C VAL A 111 10.06 -5.10 10.05
N GLN A 112 11.08 -4.26 10.20
CA GLN A 112 12.11 -4.46 11.23
C GLN A 112 11.56 -4.36 12.65
N GLU A 113 10.73 -3.36 12.95
CA GLU A 113 10.10 -3.16 14.25
C GLU A 113 9.17 -4.33 14.62
N LEU A 114 8.33 -4.77 13.69
CA LEU A 114 7.47 -5.94 13.86
C LEU A 114 8.30 -7.21 14.08
N THR A 115 9.33 -7.42 13.28
CA THR A 115 10.20 -8.59 13.39
C THR A 115 10.91 -8.65 14.74
N ALA A 116 11.32 -7.51 15.30
CA ALA A 116 12.00 -7.45 16.59
C ALA A 116 11.11 -7.87 17.79
N THR A 117 9.79 -7.81 17.64
CA THR A 117 8.80 -8.19 18.67
C THR A 117 8.28 -9.62 18.55
N MET A 118 8.64 -10.33 17.47
CA MET A 118 8.16 -11.68 17.16
C MET A 118 9.06 -12.76 17.77
N GLU A 119 8.53 -13.96 17.96
CA GLU A 119 9.32 -15.14 18.28
C GLU A 119 10.24 -15.55 17.12
N THR A 120 11.33 -16.26 17.40
CA THR A 120 12.38 -16.61 16.43
C THR A 120 11.82 -17.27 15.16
N LEU A 121 10.87 -18.19 15.30
CA LEU A 121 10.25 -18.87 14.15
C LEU A 121 9.45 -17.92 13.26
N GLU A 122 8.77 -16.94 13.85
CA GLU A 122 8.02 -15.92 13.13
C GLU A 122 8.96 -14.92 12.44
N GLN A 123 10.10 -14.60 13.06
CA GLN A 123 11.15 -13.78 12.46
C GLN A 123 11.70 -14.43 11.19
N GLU A 124 11.99 -15.73 11.23
CA GLU A 124 12.44 -16.50 10.07
C GLU A 124 11.42 -16.49 8.93
N ARG A 125 10.14 -16.70 9.26
CA ARG A 125 9.05 -16.62 8.26
C ARG A 125 8.93 -15.22 7.62
N GLN A 126 9.04 -14.17 8.39
CA GLN A 126 9.02 -12.80 7.87
C GLN A 126 10.21 -12.51 6.96
N ALA A 127 11.40 -12.99 7.32
CA ALA A 127 12.59 -12.88 6.48
C ALA A 127 12.40 -13.60 5.14
N GLU A 128 11.81 -14.80 5.14
CA GLU A 128 11.51 -15.54 3.91
C GLU A 128 10.50 -14.83 3.02
N VAL A 129 9.43 -14.26 3.60
CA VAL A 129 8.44 -13.47 2.86
C VAL A 129 9.10 -12.24 2.23
N TRP A 130 10.00 -11.58 2.96
CA TRP A 130 10.73 -10.42 2.43
C TRP A 130 11.69 -10.81 1.30
N LYS A 131 12.43 -11.91 1.44
CA LYS A 131 13.28 -12.45 0.36
C LYS A 131 12.45 -12.78 -0.88
N ALA A 132 11.30 -13.46 -0.70
CA ALA A 132 10.41 -13.79 -1.80
C ALA A 132 9.90 -12.52 -2.51
N PHE A 133 9.54 -11.49 -1.75
CA PHE A 133 9.13 -10.20 -2.29
C PHE A 133 10.24 -9.54 -3.13
N CYS A 134 11.46 -9.46 -2.61
CA CYS A 134 12.61 -8.93 -3.34
C CYS A 134 12.88 -9.74 -4.60
N HIS A 135 12.86 -11.07 -4.51
CA HIS A 135 13.08 -11.96 -5.65
C HIS A 135 12.04 -11.76 -6.77
N VAL A 136 10.76 -11.62 -6.43
CA VAL A 136 9.71 -11.33 -7.43
C VAL A 136 9.95 -9.98 -8.12
N LEU A 137 10.40 -8.97 -7.37
CA LEU A 137 10.75 -7.66 -7.95
C LEU A 137 11.96 -7.75 -8.89
N GLU A 138 12.99 -8.51 -8.54
CA GLU A 138 14.18 -8.73 -9.37
C GLU A 138 13.83 -9.49 -10.67
N GLN A 139 13.00 -10.53 -10.56
CA GLN A 139 12.50 -11.25 -11.72
C GLN A 139 11.68 -10.33 -12.64
N PHE A 140 10.80 -9.52 -12.07
CA PHE A 140 10.04 -8.54 -12.84
C PHE A 140 10.96 -7.55 -13.56
N ALA A 141 11.96 -7.01 -12.86
CA ALA A 141 12.95 -6.09 -13.44
C ALA A 141 13.69 -6.71 -14.62
N THR A 142 14.05 -7.99 -14.52
CA THR A 142 14.80 -8.71 -15.56
C THR A 142 13.92 -9.03 -16.76
N VAL A 143 12.73 -9.60 -16.53
CA VAL A 143 11.82 -10.05 -17.59
C VAL A 143 11.26 -8.88 -18.41
N PHE A 144 10.95 -7.77 -17.75
CA PHE A 144 10.34 -6.60 -18.39
C PHE A 144 11.34 -5.46 -18.62
N ALA A 145 12.64 -5.72 -18.58
CA ALA A 145 13.66 -4.71 -18.86
C ALA A 145 13.39 -3.95 -20.17
N GLY A 146 13.40 -2.61 -20.12
CA GLY A 146 13.15 -1.74 -21.28
C GLY A 146 11.69 -1.71 -21.77
N SER A 147 10.80 -2.53 -21.23
CA SER A 147 9.38 -2.59 -21.61
C SER A 147 8.58 -1.44 -20.99
N GLN A 148 7.43 -1.15 -21.60
CA GLN A 148 6.44 -0.24 -21.00
C GLN A 148 5.34 -1.04 -20.31
N VAL A 149 5.20 -0.82 -18.99
CA VAL A 149 4.24 -1.55 -18.15
C VAL A 149 3.32 -0.57 -17.43
N SER A 150 2.06 -0.94 -17.26
CA SER A 150 1.14 -0.19 -16.41
C SER A 150 1.36 -0.55 -14.93
N LEU A 151 1.05 0.39 -14.03
CA LEU A 151 1.08 0.10 -12.60
C LEU A 151 0.14 -1.06 -12.23
N GLU A 152 -1.02 -1.17 -12.91
CA GLU A 152 -1.99 -2.24 -12.62
C GLU A 152 -1.43 -3.60 -12.99
N ASP A 153 -0.82 -3.73 -14.19
CA ASP A 153 -0.19 -5.00 -14.62
C ASP A 153 0.98 -5.37 -13.68
N PHE A 154 1.81 -4.40 -13.32
CA PHE A 154 2.89 -4.59 -12.35
C PHE A 154 2.38 -5.14 -11.01
N LEU A 155 1.38 -4.48 -10.42
CA LEU A 155 0.82 -4.88 -9.14
C LEU A 155 0.12 -6.24 -9.20
N ALA A 156 -0.54 -6.55 -10.32
CA ALA A 156 -1.18 -7.84 -10.54
C ALA A 156 -0.13 -8.96 -10.63
N LEU A 157 0.95 -8.74 -11.38
CA LEU A 157 2.06 -9.69 -11.49
C LEU A 157 2.79 -9.88 -10.16
N LEU A 158 3.05 -8.79 -9.44
CA LEU A 158 3.67 -8.84 -8.12
C LEU A 158 2.79 -9.60 -7.12
N HIS A 159 1.49 -9.36 -7.12
CA HIS A 159 0.53 -10.09 -6.28
C HIS A 159 0.53 -11.59 -6.61
N SER A 160 0.49 -11.95 -7.90
CA SER A 160 0.52 -13.33 -8.35
C SER A 160 1.83 -14.03 -7.98
N GLY A 161 2.97 -13.36 -8.19
CA GLY A 161 4.29 -13.90 -7.83
C GLY A 161 4.43 -14.17 -6.32
N MET A 162 3.91 -13.25 -5.49
CA MET A 162 3.89 -13.44 -4.04
C MET A 162 2.97 -14.58 -3.61
N SER A 163 1.82 -14.75 -4.24
CA SER A 163 0.90 -15.85 -3.95
C SER A 163 1.51 -17.20 -4.28
N LEU A 164 2.23 -17.31 -5.40
CA LEU A 164 2.91 -18.54 -5.78
C LEU A 164 4.08 -18.90 -4.84
N SER A 165 4.77 -17.91 -4.29
CA SER A 165 5.87 -18.15 -3.34
C SER A 165 5.37 -18.68 -2.00
N GLN A 166 4.17 -18.30 -1.57
CA GLN A 166 3.56 -18.81 -0.34
C GLN A 166 3.24 -20.31 -0.40
N TYR A 167 2.88 -20.85 -1.57
CA TYR A 167 2.61 -22.29 -1.74
C TYR A 167 3.87 -23.16 -1.68
N ARG A 168 5.05 -22.60 -1.91
CA ARG A 168 6.33 -23.34 -1.86
C ARG A 168 6.90 -23.48 -0.43
N THR A 169 6.37 -22.75 0.53
CA THR A 169 6.81 -22.80 1.93
C THR A 169 6.02 -23.77 2.79
N ILE A 170 5.10 -24.55 2.22
CA ILE A 170 4.48 -25.67 2.92
C ILE A 170 5.48 -26.81 2.89
N PRO A 171 6.08 -27.24 4.02
CA PRO A 171 6.96 -28.40 4.03
C PRO A 171 6.14 -29.61 3.58
N ALA A 172 6.67 -30.36 2.61
CA ALA A 172 6.18 -31.71 2.33
C ALA A 172 6.64 -32.62 3.50
N THR A 173 6.02 -32.45 4.66
CA THR A 173 6.15 -33.39 5.78
C THR A 173 4.86 -34.14 5.89
N VAL A 174 4.84 -35.25 5.21
CA VAL A 174 4.10 -36.43 5.66
C VAL A 174 5.08 -37.57 5.55
N ASP A 175 5.58 -38.01 6.69
CA ASP A 175 5.67 -39.42 7.02
C ASP A 175 5.85 -39.54 8.53
#